data_74ba28c843d96f366e99a661de3aacb9
#
_entry.id   74ba28c843d96f366e99a661de3aacb9
#
_cell.length_a   1.000
_cell.length_b   1.000
_cell.length_c   1.000
_cell.angle_alpha   90.00
_cell.angle_beta   90.00
_cell.angle_gamma   90.00
#
_symmetry.space_group_name_H-M   'P 1'
#
loop_
_entity.id
_entity.type
_entity.pdbx_description
1 polymer ?
#
loop_
_entity_poly.entity_id
_entity_poly.type
_entity_poly.pdbx_seq_one_letter_code
_entity_poly.pdbx_strand_id
1 'polypeptide(L)'
;MNEKEKMLSGRLYYASDPDLRDDYISAKRLVQKFNQCAYTNKDKADSILRDLLGSAGTNIQIEPPFRCDYGKNIMVGDNFYANYDCIILDVCRVQIGSNVMLGPRVCLFTAAHPIDYEVRNLGLEYGRPISVGDNVWIGGCVTVNPGIRIGSDAVIGSGSVITKSIPEGVVAAGNPCKVLRKINQYDKVYWQNMRYERMQ
;
A
#
# COMPACT_ATOMS: atom_id res chain seq x y z
N MET A 1 6.38 -23.76 13.75
CA MET A 1 6.06 -22.47 13.11
C MET A 1 6.20 -21.42 14.18
N ASN A 2 7.13 -20.48 14.02
CA ASN A 2 7.33 -19.35 14.94
C ASN A 2 6.27 -18.24 14.69
N GLU A 3 6.22 -17.21 15.53
CA GLU A 3 5.21 -16.15 15.42
C GLU A 3 5.31 -15.36 14.09
N LYS A 4 6.53 -15.14 13.59
CA LYS A 4 6.76 -14.50 12.29
C LYS A 4 6.21 -15.34 11.12
N GLU A 5 6.41 -16.65 11.13
CA GLU A 5 5.84 -17.54 10.12
C GLU A 5 4.30 -17.57 10.19
N LYS A 6 3.72 -17.55 11.40
CA LYS A 6 2.28 -17.44 11.60
C LYS A 6 1.74 -16.13 11.03
N MET A 7 2.35 -14.99 11.39
CA MET A 7 2.02 -13.66 10.89
C MET A 7 1.99 -13.62 9.37
N LEU A 8 3.08 -14.03 8.72
CA LEU A 8 3.22 -14.00 7.26
C LEU A 8 2.27 -14.95 6.53
N SER A 9 1.88 -16.06 7.18
CA SER A 9 0.91 -17.03 6.63
C SER A 9 -0.56 -16.69 6.91
N GLY A 10 -0.83 -15.56 7.59
CA GLY A 10 -2.19 -15.11 7.91
C GLY A 10 -2.87 -15.89 9.04
N ARG A 11 -2.11 -16.60 9.84
CA ARG A 11 -2.59 -17.28 11.06
C ARG A 11 -2.60 -16.31 12.24
N LEU A 12 -3.30 -16.69 13.31
CA LEU A 12 -3.23 -15.97 14.58
C LEU A 12 -1.80 -16.04 15.13
N TYR A 13 -1.29 -14.89 15.56
CA TYR A 13 0.05 -14.73 16.11
C TYR A 13 0.03 -13.70 17.25
N TYR A 14 1.07 -13.72 18.10
CA TYR A 14 1.28 -12.72 19.13
C TYR A 14 2.20 -11.61 18.59
N ALA A 15 1.65 -10.39 18.43
CA ALA A 15 2.43 -9.23 17.98
C ALA A 15 3.50 -8.77 18.98
N SER A 16 3.37 -9.21 20.25
CA SER A 16 4.34 -8.91 21.31
C SER A 16 5.57 -9.84 21.33
N ASP A 17 5.65 -10.79 20.39
CA ASP A 17 6.82 -11.67 20.25
C ASP A 17 8.12 -10.87 20.11
N PRO A 18 9.21 -11.22 20.83
CA PRO A 18 10.45 -10.46 20.82
C PRO A 18 11.07 -10.30 19.44
N ASP A 19 11.08 -11.36 18.60
CA ASP A 19 11.68 -11.31 17.26
C ASP A 19 10.89 -10.35 16.35
N LEU A 20 9.55 -10.35 16.44
CA LEU A 20 8.70 -9.41 15.72
C LEU A 20 8.91 -7.97 16.17
N ARG A 21 9.09 -7.77 17.47
CA ARG A 21 9.35 -6.45 18.04
C ARG A 21 10.67 -5.85 17.55
N ASP A 22 11.71 -6.65 17.44
CA ASP A 22 13.03 -6.20 16.96
C ASP A 22 12.97 -5.79 15.48
N ASP A 23 12.31 -6.59 14.65
CA ASP A 23 12.05 -6.26 13.24
C ASP A 23 11.24 -4.95 13.10
N TYR A 24 10.17 -4.81 13.89
CA TYR A 24 9.34 -3.60 13.93
C TYR A 24 10.15 -2.36 14.32
N ILE A 25 10.93 -2.42 15.40
CA ILE A 25 11.75 -1.29 15.86
C ILE A 25 12.79 -0.92 14.80
N SER A 26 13.40 -1.89 14.15
CA SER A 26 14.38 -1.68 13.08
C SER A 26 13.73 -0.94 11.90
N ALA A 27 12.55 -1.34 11.47
CA ALA A 27 11.79 -0.65 10.43
C ALA A 27 11.43 0.78 10.85
N LYS A 28 10.94 1.01 12.09
CA LYS A 28 10.59 2.35 12.57
C LYS A 28 11.81 3.30 12.57
N ARG A 29 13.00 2.80 12.88
CA ARG A 29 14.25 3.58 12.78
C ARG A 29 14.56 4.00 11.34
N LEU A 30 14.37 3.10 10.36
CA LEU A 30 14.55 3.41 8.94
C LEU A 30 13.50 4.42 8.45
N VAL A 31 12.24 4.23 8.79
CA VAL A 31 11.14 5.17 8.48
C VAL A 31 11.44 6.57 9.03
N GLN A 32 11.90 6.67 10.28
CA GLN A 32 12.27 7.95 10.89
C GLN A 32 13.40 8.63 10.11
N LYS A 33 14.47 7.89 9.80
CA LYS A 33 15.61 8.41 9.02
C LYS A 33 15.17 8.86 7.62
N PHE A 34 14.33 8.09 6.94
CA PHE A 34 13.78 8.44 5.64
C PHE A 34 13.00 9.77 5.71
N ASN A 35 12.02 9.85 6.61
CA ASN A 35 11.17 11.04 6.76
C ASN A 35 11.96 12.31 7.08
N GLN A 36 13.12 12.18 7.74
CA GLN A 36 13.99 13.33 8.07
C GLN A 36 14.84 13.80 6.88
N CYS A 37 15.19 12.92 5.94
CA CYS A 37 16.12 13.28 4.87
C CYS A 37 15.51 13.31 3.46
N ALA A 38 14.26 12.90 3.28
CA ALA A 38 13.64 12.71 1.97
C ALA A 38 13.71 13.96 1.06
N TYR A 39 13.55 15.16 1.63
CA TYR A 39 13.65 16.41 0.87
C TYR A 39 15.05 17.03 0.85
N THR A 40 15.96 16.59 1.70
CA THR A 40 17.29 17.22 1.86
C THR A 40 18.42 16.41 1.26
N ASN A 41 18.23 15.10 1.07
CA ASN A 41 19.24 14.20 0.52
C ASN A 41 18.59 13.00 -0.17
N LYS A 42 18.32 13.16 -1.46
CA LYS A 42 17.62 12.15 -2.29
C LYS A 42 18.35 10.81 -2.31
N ASP A 43 19.66 10.80 -2.54
CA ASP A 43 20.44 9.54 -2.65
C ASP A 43 20.38 8.74 -1.35
N LYS A 44 20.49 9.43 -0.21
CA LYS A 44 20.34 8.81 1.10
C LYS A 44 18.93 8.29 1.34
N ALA A 45 17.91 9.04 0.95
CA ALA A 45 16.52 8.61 1.07
C ALA A 45 16.24 7.37 0.21
N ASP A 46 16.72 7.34 -1.03
CA ASP A 46 16.58 6.19 -1.95
C ASP A 46 17.29 4.95 -1.39
N SER A 47 18.49 5.10 -0.81
CA SER A 47 19.19 4.01 -0.13
C SER A 47 18.39 3.46 1.05
N ILE A 48 17.85 4.34 1.90
CA ILE A 48 17.04 3.93 3.06
C ILE A 48 15.76 3.19 2.61
N LEU A 49 15.09 3.64 1.55
CA LEU A 49 13.92 2.96 1.02
C LEU A 49 14.26 1.54 0.52
N ARG A 50 15.41 1.35 -0.14
CA ARG A 50 15.87 0.01 -0.57
C ARG A 50 16.20 -0.89 0.63
N ASP A 51 16.72 -0.32 1.71
CA ASP A 51 16.96 -1.06 2.95
C ASP A 51 15.68 -1.38 3.70
N LEU A 52 14.66 -0.51 3.61
CA LEU A 52 13.38 -0.66 4.30
C LEU A 52 12.47 -1.66 3.60
N LEU A 53 12.29 -1.51 2.28
CA LEU A 53 11.31 -2.29 1.52
C LEU A 53 11.81 -3.72 1.25
N GLY A 54 10.89 -4.66 1.09
CA GLY A 54 11.20 -6.04 0.71
C GLY A 54 11.78 -6.13 -0.70
N SER A 55 11.20 -5.36 -1.63
CA SER A 55 11.78 -5.08 -2.94
C SER A 55 11.26 -3.75 -3.48
N ALA A 56 12.09 -3.09 -4.28
CA ALA A 56 11.74 -1.84 -4.93
C ALA A 56 12.26 -1.86 -6.37
N GLY A 57 11.38 -1.57 -7.31
CA GLY A 57 11.72 -1.36 -8.72
C GLY A 57 12.57 -0.10 -8.95
N THR A 58 12.63 0.31 -10.18
CA THR A 58 13.30 1.55 -10.60
C THR A 58 12.37 2.74 -10.47
N ASN A 59 12.95 3.95 -10.33
CA ASN A 59 12.22 5.22 -10.32
C ASN A 59 11.04 5.24 -9.31
N ILE A 60 11.29 4.83 -8.06
CA ILE A 60 10.30 4.93 -6.99
C ILE A 60 10.38 6.29 -6.33
N GLN A 61 9.22 6.83 -5.94
CA GLN A 61 9.13 8.08 -5.19
C GLN A 61 8.10 7.94 -4.09
N ILE A 62 8.50 8.25 -2.86
CA ILE A 62 7.62 8.28 -1.69
C ILE A 62 7.77 9.64 -1.02
N GLU A 63 6.66 10.36 -0.89
CA GLU A 63 6.64 11.64 -0.20
C GLU A 63 6.52 11.43 1.32
N PRO A 64 7.34 12.11 2.13
CA PRO A 64 7.22 12.06 3.57
C PRO A 64 6.04 12.93 4.08
N PRO A 65 5.49 12.59 5.27
CA PRO A 65 5.85 11.44 6.07
C PRO A 65 5.22 10.14 5.55
N PHE A 66 6.02 9.08 5.51
CA PHE A 66 5.59 7.71 5.22
C PHE A 66 5.59 6.86 6.50
N ARG A 67 4.70 5.88 6.60
CA ARG A 67 4.61 4.97 7.75
C ARG A 67 4.37 3.54 7.30
N CYS A 68 5.08 2.60 7.91
CA CYS A 68 4.83 1.16 7.76
C CYS A 68 5.18 0.42 9.07
N ASP A 69 4.85 -0.86 9.16
CA ASP A 69 5.19 -1.68 10.33
C ASP A 69 6.55 -2.32 10.20
N TYR A 70 6.77 -3.10 9.16
CA TYR A 70 8.01 -3.86 8.94
C TYR A 70 8.78 -3.39 7.70
N GLY A 71 8.10 -2.87 6.69
CA GLY A 71 8.67 -2.48 5.41
C GLY A 71 9.09 -3.68 4.54
N LYS A 72 9.69 -4.70 5.14
CA LYS A 72 10.17 -5.90 4.44
C LYS A 72 9.06 -6.74 3.79
N ASN A 73 7.83 -6.54 4.16
CA ASN A 73 6.69 -7.21 3.56
C ASN A 73 6.04 -6.37 2.42
N ILE A 74 6.62 -5.21 2.10
CA ILE A 74 6.17 -4.33 1.02
C ILE A 74 7.07 -4.52 -0.19
N MET A 75 6.48 -4.91 -1.33
CA MET A 75 7.15 -5.01 -2.62
C MET A 75 6.48 -4.04 -3.59
N VAL A 76 7.27 -3.19 -4.24
CA VAL A 76 6.78 -2.22 -5.22
C VAL A 76 7.50 -2.40 -6.57
N GLY A 77 6.76 -2.27 -7.66
CA GLY A 77 7.27 -2.30 -9.03
C GLY A 77 7.92 -0.99 -9.45
N ASP A 78 8.19 -0.87 -10.75
CA ASP A 78 8.80 0.31 -11.35
C ASP A 78 7.84 1.51 -11.36
N ASN A 79 8.40 2.73 -11.30
CA ASN A 79 7.64 3.99 -11.35
C ASN A 79 6.53 4.08 -10.27
N PHE A 80 6.77 3.52 -9.10
CA PHE A 80 5.85 3.63 -7.98
C PHE A 80 5.91 5.03 -7.38
N TYR A 81 4.74 5.64 -7.18
CA TYR A 81 4.59 6.92 -6.50
C TYR A 81 3.64 6.81 -5.31
N ALA A 82 4.05 7.27 -4.15
CA ALA A 82 3.19 7.46 -2.99
C ALA A 82 3.28 8.91 -2.52
N ASN A 83 2.13 9.56 -2.44
CA ASN A 83 2.01 10.92 -1.92
C ASN A 83 2.17 10.92 -0.38
N TYR A 84 2.20 12.10 0.24
CA TYR A 84 2.46 12.25 1.68
C TYR A 84 1.37 11.61 2.56
N ASP A 85 1.76 11.29 3.79
CA ASP A 85 0.93 10.66 4.82
C ASP A 85 0.38 9.27 4.45
N CYS A 86 1.01 8.56 3.52
CA CYS A 86 0.63 7.18 3.23
C CYS A 86 1.04 6.24 4.37
N ILE A 87 0.15 5.28 4.69
CA ILE A 87 0.35 4.29 5.76
C ILE A 87 0.17 2.89 5.19
N ILE A 88 1.16 2.02 5.38
CA ILE A 88 1.08 0.61 5.01
C ILE A 88 1.35 -0.24 6.24
N LEU A 89 0.30 -0.88 6.80
CA LEU A 89 0.46 -1.83 7.91
C LEU A 89 0.72 -3.22 7.30
N ASP A 90 1.98 -3.53 7.16
CA ASP A 90 2.48 -4.69 6.41
C ASP A 90 2.82 -5.90 7.30
N VAL A 91 1.88 -6.32 8.15
CA VAL A 91 2.02 -7.60 8.89
C VAL A 91 1.99 -8.81 7.94
N CYS A 92 1.31 -8.69 6.80
CA CYS A 92 1.37 -9.62 5.67
C CYS A 92 1.89 -8.92 4.42
N ARG A 93 2.12 -9.71 3.37
CA ARG A 93 2.63 -9.21 2.10
C ARG A 93 1.72 -8.12 1.50
N VAL A 94 2.33 -7.01 1.10
CA VAL A 94 1.74 -5.97 0.25
C VAL A 94 2.51 -5.96 -1.05
N GLN A 95 1.88 -6.39 -2.14
CA GLN A 95 2.48 -6.39 -3.46
C GLN A 95 1.84 -5.34 -4.33
N ILE A 96 2.64 -4.42 -4.84
CA ILE A 96 2.21 -3.31 -5.68
C ILE A 96 2.95 -3.41 -7.01
N GLY A 97 2.21 -3.38 -8.11
CA GLY A 97 2.74 -3.45 -9.47
C GLY A 97 3.47 -2.18 -9.91
N SER A 98 3.76 -2.10 -11.19
CA SER A 98 4.44 -0.96 -11.81
C SER A 98 3.47 0.16 -12.19
N ASN A 99 3.97 1.41 -12.26
CA ASN A 99 3.19 2.60 -12.60
C ASN A 99 1.98 2.83 -11.67
N VAL A 100 2.11 2.50 -10.40
CA VAL A 100 1.06 2.71 -9.40
C VAL A 100 1.24 4.06 -8.73
N MET A 101 0.15 4.81 -8.63
CA MET A 101 0.13 6.11 -7.94
C MET A 101 -0.84 6.06 -6.76
N LEU A 102 -0.33 6.37 -5.58
CA LEU A 102 -1.11 6.56 -4.36
C LEU A 102 -1.26 8.06 -4.08
N GLY A 103 -2.48 8.54 -3.96
CA GLY A 103 -2.79 9.89 -3.49
C GLY A 103 -2.44 10.06 -2.00
N PRO A 104 -2.56 11.29 -1.46
CA PRO A 104 -2.22 11.56 -0.07
C PRO A 104 -3.12 10.77 0.88
N ARG A 105 -2.53 10.35 2.01
CA ARG A 105 -3.24 9.61 3.08
C ARG A 105 -3.90 8.30 2.60
N VAL A 106 -3.33 7.64 1.60
CA VAL A 106 -3.76 6.28 1.26
C VAL A 106 -3.28 5.32 2.34
N CYS A 107 -4.19 4.46 2.80
CA CYS A 107 -3.95 3.47 3.84
C CYS A 107 -4.14 2.06 3.27
N LEU A 108 -3.10 1.22 3.36
CA LEU A 108 -3.15 -0.20 3.01
C LEU A 108 -2.98 -1.00 4.31
N PHE A 109 -4.04 -1.66 4.78
CA PHE A 109 -4.02 -2.38 6.04
C PHE A 109 -4.10 -3.88 5.81
N THR A 110 -2.98 -4.60 6.00
CA THR A 110 -3.01 -6.07 6.01
C THR A 110 -3.37 -6.63 7.38
N ALA A 111 -3.18 -5.84 8.45
CA ALA A 111 -3.43 -6.21 9.83
C ALA A 111 -4.93 -6.28 10.16
N ALA A 112 -5.31 -7.26 10.93
CA ALA A 112 -6.66 -7.42 11.48
C ALA A 112 -6.64 -8.11 12.86
N HIS A 113 -7.74 -7.93 13.58
CA HIS A 113 -7.94 -8.57 14.87
C HIS A 113 -9.14 -9.52 14.81
N PRO A 114 -9.18 -10.59 15.66
CA PRO A 114 -10.34 -11.44 15.82
C PRO A 114 -11.61 -10.63 16.14
N ILE A 115 -12.71 -10.95 15.48
CA ILE A 115 -14.02 -10.33 15.78
C ILE A 115 -14.47 -10.72 17.19
N ASP A 116 -14.24 -11.97 17.58
CA ASP A 116 -14.50 -12.44 18.93
C ASP A 116 -13.61 -11.69 19.93
N TYR A 117 -14.24 -11.03 20.91
CA TYR A 117 -13.55 -10.18 21.86
C TYR A 117 -12.68 -10.97 22.85
N GLU A 118 -13.06 -12.20 23.21
CA GLU A 118 -12.28 -13.02 24.13
C GLU A 118 -10.95 -13.40 23.50
N VAL A 119 -10.96 -13.85 22.24
CA VAL A 119 -9.75 -14.16 21.48
C VAL A 119 -8.91 -12.90 21.21
N ARG A 120 -9.56 -11.78 20.86
CA ARG A 120 -8.87 -10.49 20.63
C ARG A 120 -8.17 -9.99 21.89
N ASN A 121 -8.80 -10.13 23.06
CA ASN A 121 -8.24 -9.68 24.33
C ASN A 121 -7.05 -10.52 24.81
N LEU A 122 -6.78 -11.67 24.19
CA LEU A 122 -5.54 -12.44 24.38
C LEU A 122 -4.33 -11.77 23.69
N GLY A 123 -4.52 -10.67 22.96
CA GLY A 123 -3.46 -9.98 22.22
C GLY A 123 -3.11 -10.65 20.89
N LEU A 124 -4.01 -11.50 20.37
CA LEU A 124 -3.83 -12.16 19.08
C LEU A 124 -4.25 -11.27 17.92
N GLU A 125 -3.44 -11.31 16.88
CA GLU A 125 -3.66 -10.63 15.61
C GLU A 125 -3.58 -11.63 14.45
N TYR A 126 -4.06 -11.24 13.29
CA TYR A 126 -3.81 -11.94 12.04
C TYR A 126 -3.68 -10.95 10.89
N GLY A 127 -3.16 -11.40 9.75
CA GLY A 127 -3.06 -10.57 8.57
C GLY A 127 -3.66 -11.23 7.35
N ARG A 128 -3.98 -10.41 6.33
CA ARG A 128 -4.32 -10.88 5.00
C ARG A 128 -3.59 -10.03 3.96
N PRO A 129 -2.94 -10.66 2.96
CA PRO A 129 -2.14 -9.93 1.99
C PRO A 129 -3.00 -9.00 1.13
N ILE A 130 -2.40 -7.91 0.67
CA ILE A 130 -2.98 -6.98 -0.29
C ILE A 130 -2.17 -7.07 -1.58
N SER A 131 -2.86 -7.06 -2.74
CA SER A 131 -2.21 -6.93 -4.04
C SER A 131 -2.85 -5.83 -4.88
N VAL A 132 -2.01 -5.01 -5.50
CA VAL A 132 -2.38 -3.96 -6.45
C VAL A 132 -1.67 -4.27 -7.77
N GLY A 133 -2.42 -4.34 -8.86
CA GLY A 133 -1.90 -4.58 -10.22
C GLY A 133 -1.14 -3.37 -10.75
N ASP A 134 -0.81 -3.43 -12.04
CA ASP A 134 -0.08 -2.36 -12.73
C ASP A 134 -1.01 -1.20 -13.13
N ASN A 135 -0.44 0.00 -13.34
CA ASN A 135 -1.15 1.19 -13.84
C ASN A 135 -2.36 1.60 -12.99
N VAL A 136 -2.32 1.38 -11.69
CA VAL A 136 -3.43 1.71 -10.79
C VAL A 136 -3.24 3.11 -10.21
N TRP A 137 -4.30 3.91 -10.26
CA TRP A 137 -4.36 5.17 -9.52
C TRP A 137 -5.34 5.06 -8.35
N ILE A 138 -4.83 5.25 -7.14
CA ILE A 138 -5.62 5.29 -5.91
C ILE A 138 -5.69 6.74 -5.43
N GLY A 139 -6.88 7.32 -5.44
CA GLY A 139 -7.14 8.68 -4.97
C GLY A 139 -6.84 8.88 -3.49
N GLY A 140 -6.75 10.13 -3.05
CA GLY A 140 -6.42 10.46 -1.65
C GLY A 140 -7.44 9.95 -0.64
N CYS A 141 -6.97 9.70 0.59
CA CYS A 141 -7.80 9.23 1.72
C CYS A 141 -8.52 7.90 1.47
N VAL A 142 -8.00 7.06 0.58
CA VAL A 142 -8.54 5.71 0.34
C VAL A 142 -8.00 4.75 1.39
N THR A 143 -8.88 3.91 1.93
CA THR A 143 -8.52 2.80 2.82
C THR A 143 -8.75 1.47 2.13
N VAL A 144 -7.71 0.64 2.07
CA VAL A 144 -7.75 -0.73 1.55
C VAL A 144 -7.69 -1.70 2.72
N ASN A 145 -8.73 -2.50 2.89
CA ASN A 145 -8.85 -3.46 3.97
C ASN A 145 -8.05 -4.75 3.71
N PRO A 146 -7.81 -5.58 4.74
CA PRO A 146 -7.05 -6.82 4.62
C PRO A 146 -7.62 -7.80 3.58
N GLY A 147 -6.74 -8.43 2.80
CA GLY A 147 -7.12 -9.48 1.85
C GLY A 147 -7.63 -8.97 0.49
N ILE A 148 -7.49 -7.69 0.22
CA ILE A 148 -8.01 -7.08 -1.02
C ILE A 148 -7.02 -7.24 -2.17
N ARG A 149 -7.58 -7.50 -3.36
CA ARG A 149 -6.89 -7.38 -4.64
C ARG A 149 -7.51 -6.25 -5.45
N ILE A 150 -6.68 -5.36 -5.99
CA ILE A 150 -7.05 -4.35 -6.97
C ILE A 150 -6.40 -4.75 -8.30
N GLY A 151 -7.24 -4.98 -9.33
CA GLY A 151 -6.77 -5.35 -10.68
C GLY A 151 -6.04 -4.20 -11.36
N SER A 152 -5.28 -4.53 -12.41
CA SER A 152 -4.53 -3.55 -13.20
C SER A 152 -5.45 -2.54 -13.89
N ASP A 153 -4.90 -1.38 -14.29
CA ASP A 153 -5.61 -0.33 -15.02
C ASP A 153 -6.86 0.20 -14.29
N ALA A 154 -6.91 0.11 -12.97
CA ALA A 154 -8.04 0.58 -12.17
C ALA A 154 -7.80 1.99 -11.62
N VAL A 155 -8.88 2.74 -11.49
CA VAL A 155 -8.91 4.06 -10.85
C VAL A 155 -9.83 4.00 -9.64
N ILE A 156 -9.31 4.36 -8.47
CA ILE A 156 -10.07 4.41 -7.21
C ILE A 156 -10.31 5.86 -6.81
N GLY A 157 -11.56 6.25 -6.72
CA GLY A 157 -11.94 7.61 -6.29
C GLY A 157 -11.57 7.90 -4.84
N SER A 158 -11.18 9.15 -4.56
CA SER A 158 -10.77 9.61 -3.22
C SER A 158 -11.84 9.35 -2.16
N GLY A 159 -11.41 9.11 -0.90
CA GLY A 159 -12.28 8.84 0.24
C GLY A 159 -12.94 7.46 0.23
N SER A 160 -12.56 6.56 -0.67
CA SER A 160 -13.15 5.23 -0.75
C SER A 160 -12.65 4.29 0.35
N VAL A 161 -13.52 3.36 0.78
CA VAL A 161 -13.17 2.25 1.66
C VAL A 161 -13.38 0.92 0.92
N ILE A 162 -12.27 0.26 0.57
CA ILE A 162 -12.28 -0.96 -0.23
C ILE A 162 -12.41 -2.16 0.69
N THR A 163 -13.59 -2.76 0.69
CA THR A 163 -13.96 -3.94 1.49
C THR A 163 -14.13 -5.22 0.67
N LYS A 164 -14.06 -5.11 -0.66
CA LYS A 164 -14.10 -6.21 -1.62
C LYS A 164 -13.13 -5.96 -2.75
N SER A 165 -12.56 -7.00 -3.32
CA SER A 165 -11.61 -6.89 -4.43
C SER A 165 -12.23 -6.16 -5.63
N ILE A 166 -11.39 -5.36 -6.30
CA ILE A 166 -11.75 -4.54 -7.45
C ILE A 166 -11.20 -5.21 -8.72
N PRO A 167 -12.02 -5.43 -9.76
CA PRO A 167 -11.55 -5.99 -11.03
C PRO A 167 -10.64 -5.00 -11.77
N GLU A 168 -9.99 -5.48 -12.82
CA GLU A 168 -9.17 -4.65 -13.71
C GLU A 168 -10.00 -3.72 -14.60
N GLY A 169 -9.40 -2.64 -15.09
CA GLY A 169 -9.95 -1.76 -16.11
C GLY A 169 -11.23 -1.04 -15.68
N VAL A 170 -11.36 -0.67 -14.43
CA VAL A 170 -12.58 -0.01 -13.90
C VAL A 170 -12.29 1.29 -13.16
N VAL A 171 -13.30 2.14 -13.08
CA VAL A 171 -13.40 3.22 -12.10
C VAL A 171 -14.29 2.73 -10.96
N ALA A 172 -13.78 2.80 -9.73
CA ALA A 172 -14.51 2.41 -8.52
C ALA A 172 -14.41 3.52 -7.47
N ALA A 173 -15.44 3.72 -6.66
CA ALA A 173 -15.42 4.70 -5.58
C ALA A 173 -16.48 4.43 -4.51
N GLY A 174 -16.38 5.12 -3.38
CA GLY A 174 -17.38 5.19 -2.32
C GLY A 174 -17.02 4.41 -1.06
N ASN A 175 -17.90 4.49 -0.06
CA ASN A 175 -17.80 3.75 1.21
C ASN A 175 -19.14 3.03 1.49
N PRO A 176 -19.20 1.68 1.35
CA PRO A 176 -18.16 0.83 0.80
C PRO A 176 -17.90 1.08 -0.69
N CYS A 177 -16.64 0.88 -1.13
CA CYS A 177 -16.24 1.08 -2.52
C CYS A 177 -16.95 0.11 -3.45
N LYS A 178 -17.47 0.64 -4.58
CA LYS A 178 -18.16 -0.12 -5.62
C LYS A 178 -17.63 0.27 -6.99
N VAL A 179 -17.65 -0.67 -7.94
CA VAL A 179 -17.39 -0.39 -9.35
C VAL A 179 -18.48 0.54 -9.86
N LEU A 180 -18.07 1.67 -10.42
CA LEU A 180 -18.98 2.66 -11.02
C LEU A 180 -19.16 2.38 -12.52
N ARG A 181 -18.04 2.10 -13.23
CA ARG A 181 -18.05 1.82 -14.66
C ARG A 181 -16.74 1.16 -15.12
N LYS A 182 -16.74 0.57 -16.30
CA LYS A 182 -15.53 0.19 -17.00
C LYS A 182 -14.82 1.41 -17.59
N ILE A 183 -13.50 1.36 -17.66
CA ILE A 183 -12.68 2.26 -18.47
C ILE A 183 -12.80 1.79 -19.93
N ASN A 184 -12.97 2.72 -20.87
CA ASN A 184 -13.26 2.38 -22.25
C ASN A 184 -12.52 3.29 -23.26
N GLN A 185 -12.75 3.08 -24.55
CA GLN A 185 -12.10 3.83 -25.61
C GLN A 185 -12.38 5.33 -25.57
N TYR A 186 -13.53 5.76 -25.08
CA TYR A 186 -13.84 7.19 -24.94
C TYR A 186 -12.88 7.87 -23.95
N ASP A 187 -12.60 7.22 -22.81
CA ASP A 187 -11.62 7.73 -21.84
C ASP A 187 -10.25 7.93 -22.49
N LYS A 188 -9.81 6.93 -23.28
CA LYS A 188 -8.52 6.98 -23.98
C LYS A 188 -8.46 8.15 -24.98
N VAL A 189 -9.47 8.27 -25.84
CA VAL A 189 -9.52 9.33 -26.87
C VAL A 189 -9.59 10.70 -26.23
N TYR A 190 -10.43 10.89 -25.21
CA TYR A 190 -10.54 12.15 -24.48
C TYR A 190 -9.18 12.63 -23.93
N TRP A 191 -8.48 11.76 -23.19
CA TRP A 191 -7.19 12.13 -22.60
C TRP A 191 -6.05 12.27 -23.62
N GLN A 192 -6.10 11.53 -24.72
CA GLN A 192 -5.15 11.72 -25.82
C GLN A 192 -5.33 13.08 -26.49
N ASN A 193 -6.57 13.52 -26.74
CA ASN A 193 -6.84 14.84 -27.31
C ASN A 193 -6.36 15.95 -26.37
N MET A 194 -6.66 15.88 -25.08
CA MET A 194 -6.15 16.83 -24.09
C MET A 194 -4.62 16.89 -24.04
N ARG A 195 -3.93 15.76 -24.26
CA ARG A 195 -2.48 15.73 -24.37
C ARG A 195 -1.99 16.47 -25.61
N TYR A 196 -2.64 16.30 -26.76
CA TYR A 196 -2.27 17.02 -28.00
C TYR A 196 -2.45 18.53 -27.87
N GLU A 197 -3.54 18.99 -27.27
CA GLU A 197 -3.77 20.42 -27.01
C GLU A 197 -2.67 21.05 -26.14
N ARG A 198 -2.12 20.32 -25.19
CA ARG A 198 -0.99 20.78 -24.35
C ARG A 198 0.33 20.94 -25.13
N MET A 199 0.48 20.26 -26.26
CA MET A 199 1.73 20.26 -27.05
C MET A 199 1.75 21.35 -28.10
N GLN A 200 0.63 22.07 -28.31
CA GLN A 200 0.52 23.26 -29.14
C GLN A 200 0.73 24.54 -28.33
#